data_b6f75f1c74ada3cc44101e323576b0d4
#
_entry.id   b6f75f1c74ada3cc44101e323576b0d4
#
_cell.length_a   1.000
_cell.length_b   1.000
_cell.length_c   1.000
_cell.angle_alpha   90.00
_cell.angle_beta   90.00
_cell.angle_gamma   90.00
#
_symmetry.space_group_name_H-M   'P 1'
#
loop_
_entity.id
_entity.type
_entity.pdbx_description
1 polymer ?
#
loop_
_entity_poly.entity_id
_entity_poly.type
_entity_poly.pdbx_seq_one_letter_code
_entity_poly.pdbx_strand_id
1 'polypeptide(L)'
;MFFVIKQKSIIIIGLIFIIVFTTSFFIFSFAANEPESCDLMHEVKEKYRGEKVAFLTFDDGPSKIVTPKVLEVLERYDIEATFFVLGKAVDENPDVLKTIYDGGHFIGNHGYSHKANKLYSCESAFKEELQKTEESIRQALQIPDFNCTLFRFPNGFTSPIYKSQKNICAKALPSIGYKYIDWNSVTNDSVQKLSRESSFNIFKKTSKGKDVLIILMHDSGDLNKTYDVLEDTINYLLEKGYEFKSLEEFFDWHFSYLLVLYSCKQGGKTWKR
;
A
#
# COMPACT_ATOMS: atom_id res chain seq x y z
N MET A 1 -33.60 5.24 62.50
CA MET A 1 -33.75 6.13 61.30
C MET A 1 -32.43 6.37 60.54
N PHE A 2 -31.33 6.50 61.21
CA PHE A 2 -30.00 6.71 60.61
C PHE A 2 -29.46 5.52 59.76
N PHE A 3 -29.80 4.29 60.07
CA PHE A 3 -29.29 3.09 59.37
C PHE A 3 -29.92 2.91 57.97
N VAL A 4 -31.19 3.28 57.80
CA VAL A 4 -31.91 3.14 56.52
C VAL A 4 -31.46 4.18 55.48
N ILE A 5 -31.02 5.39 55.92
CA ILE A 5 -30.51 6.42 55.06
C ILE A 5 -29.12 6.02 54.49
N LYS A 6 -28.27 5.39 55.29
CA LYS A 6 -26.94 4.93 54.86
C LYS A 6 -27.00 3.79 53.83
N GLN A 7 -27.98 2.90 53.96
CA GLN A 7 -28.17 1.79 53.05
C GLN A 7 -28.71 2.24 51.65
N LYS A 8 -29.64 3.20 51.64
CA LYS A 8 -30.13 3.82 50.39
C LYS A 8 -29.04 4.58 49.64
N SER A 9 -28.17 5.31 50.35
CA SER A 9 -27.02 6.00 49.74
C SER A 9 -26.02 5.09 49.11
N ILE A 10 -25.70 3.94 49.71
CA ILE A 10 -24.81 2.93 49.19
C ILE A 10 -25.36 2.30 47.89
N ILE A 11 -26.66 2.01 47.86
CA ILE A 11 -27.33 1.44 46.68
C ILE A 11 -27.34 2.45 45.53
N ILE A 12 -27.56 3.74 45.77
CA ILE A 12 -27.58 4.81 44.76
C ILE A 12 -26.16 4.97 44.19
N ILE A 13 -25.09 4.98 45.02
CA ILE A 13 -23.73 5.08 44.60
C ILE A 13 -23.31 3.85 43.75
N GLY A 14 -23.72 2.63 44.16
CA GLY A 14 -23.52 1.42 43.38
C GLY A 14 -24.20 1.46 42.01
N LEU A 15 -25.43 1.94 41.91
CA LEU A 15 -26.13 2.10 40.64
C LEU A 15 -25.50 3.15 39.72
N ILE A 16 -24.99 4.26 40.27
CA ILE A 16 -24.29 5.28 39.50
C ILE A 16 -22.97 4.70 38.95
N PHE A 17 -22.22 3.94 39.74
CA PHE A 17 -20.99 3.26 39.27
C PHE A 17 -21.27 2.25 38.17
N ILE A 18 -22.34 1.48 38.25
CA ILE A 18 -22.74 0.52 37.22
C ILE A 18 -23.11 1.28 35.93
N ILE A 19 -23.88 2.35 36.02
CA ILE A 19 -24.30 3.15 34.86
C ILE A 19 -23.05 3.81 34.19
N VAL A 20 -22.14 4.39 34.97
CA VAL A 20 -20.92 5.01 34.45
C VAL A 20 -20.01 3.96 33.82
N PHE A 21 -19.88 2.76 34.43
CA PHE A 21 -19.05 1.68 33.88
C PHE A 21 -19.65 1.09 32.60
N THR A 22 -20.98 0.90 32.55
CA THR A 22 -21.64 0.39 31.35
C THR A 22 -21.66 1.41 30.21
N THR A 23 -21.86 2.71 30.50
CA THR A 23 -21.76 3.75 29.46
C THR A 23 -20.34 3.95 28.96
N SER A 24 -19.34 3.90 29.82
CA SER A 24 -17.92 3.94 29.42
C SER A 24 -17.53 2.74 28.57
N PHE A 25 -18.00 1.53 28.94
CA PHE A 25 -17.76 0.31 28.17
C PHE A 25 -18.48 0.37 26.80
N PHE A 26 -19.70 0.93 26.76
CA PHE A 26 -20.46 1.09 25.51
C PHE A 26 -19.82 2.14 24.60
N ILE A 27 -19.33 3.26 25.15
CA ILE A 27 -18.62 4.30 24.39
C ILE A 27 -17.28 3.76 23.88
N PHE A 28 -16.54 2.99 24.70
CA PHE A 28 -15.28 2.35 24.27
C PHE A 28 -15.53 1.27 23.21
N SER A 29 -16.61 0.50 23.31
CA SER A 29 -16.98 -0.50 22.30
C SER A 29 -17.50 0.14 20.99
N PHE A 30 -18.11 1.33 21.05
CA PHE A 30 -18.56 2.04 19.86
C PHE A 30 -17.43 2.79 19.17
N ALA A 31 -16.43 3.28 19.92
CA ALA A 31 -15.23 3.91 19.37
C ALA A 31 -14.27 2.89 18.71
N ALA A 32 -14.39 1.59 19.04
CA ALA A 32 -13.57 0.51 18.46
C ALA A 32 -14.08 0.00 17.10
N ASN A 33 -15.16 0.53 16.53
CA ASN A 33 -15.82 0.00 15.33
C ASN A 33 -15.99 1.01 14.19
N GLU A 34 -15.20 2.09 14.13
CA GLU A 34 -15.00 2.75 12.85
C GLU A 34 -14.18 1.78 11.99
N PRO A 35 -14.66 1.38 10.79
CA PRO A 35 -13.86 0.53 9.93
C PRO A 35 -12.56 1.27 9.62
N GLU A 36 -11.45 0.67 10.03
CA GLU A 36 -10.12 1.20 9.75
C GLU A 36 -10.03 1.55 8.27
N SER A 37 -9.69 2.78 7.95
CA SER A 37 -9.61 3.23 6.56
C SER A 37 -8.62 2.35 5.83
N CYS A 38 -9.06 1.66 4.78
CA CYS A 38 -8.14 0.88 3.94
C CYS A 38 -7.31 1.74 2.97
N ASP A 39 -7.44 3.08 3.04
CA ASP A 39 -6.60 4.03 2.30
C ASP A 39 -5.31 4.30 3.07
N LEU A 40 -4.21 3.72 2.61
CA LEU A 40 -2.89 3.84 3.23
C LEU A 40 -2.29 5.25 3.12
N MET A 41 -2.79 6.11 2.21
CA MET A 41 -2.24 7.45 1.98
C MET A 41 -2.20 8.31 3.24
N HIS A 42 -3.21 8.20 4.09
CA HIS A 42 -3.27 8.96 5.34
C HIS A 42 -2.19 8.50 6.32
N GLU A 43 -2.06 7.19 6.51
CA GLU A 43 -1.06 6.59 7.41
C GLU A 43 0.37 6.97 7.00
N VAL A 44 0.66 6.89 5.69
CA VAL A 44 1.98 7.28 5.15
C VAL A 44 2.29 8.75 5.44
N LYS A 45 1.34 9.65 5.21
CA LYS A 45 1.53 11.07 5.47
C LYS A 45 1.68 11.41 6.96
N GLU A 46 0.96 10.72 7.83
CA GLU A 46 1.08 10.93 9.28
C GLU A 46 2.41 10.40 9.81
N LYS A 47 2.86 9.21 9.38
CA LYS A 47 4.13 8.62 9.80
C LYS A 47 5.32 9.51 9.47
N TYR A 48 5.34 10.12 8.28
CA TYR A 48 6.45 10.95 7.80
C TYR A 48 6.15 12.45 7.83
N ARG A 49 5.27 12.90 8.72
CA ARG A 49 4.95 14.32 8.86
C ARG A 49 6.19 15.15 9.21
N GLY A 50 6.56 16.07 8.33
CA GLY A 50 7.73 16.95 8.50
C GLY A 50 9.05 16.34 8.01
N GLU A 51 9.01 15.14 7.42
CA GLU A 51 10.16 14.48 6.80
C GLU A 51 9.99 14.48 5.28
N LYS A 52 11.10 14.62 4.54
CA LYS A 52 11.09 14.52 3.08
C LYS A 52 11.32 13.07 2.67
N VAL A 53 10.24 12.38 2.34
CA VAL A 53 10.27 10.96 1.95
C VAL A 53 9.59 10.76 0.61
N ALA A 54 10.18 9.92 -0.22
CA ALA A 54 9.70 9.57 -1.55
C ALA A 54 9.58 8.04 -1.71
N PHE A 55 8.40 7.61 -2.17
CA PHE A 55 8.11 6.25 -2.55
C PHE A 55 8.00 6.16 -4.07
N LEU A 56 8.94 5.47 -4.71
CA LEU A 56 8.85 5.14 -6.13
C LEU A 56 7.90 3.97 -6.30
N THR A 57 6.90 4.13 -7.17
CA THR A 57 5.92 3.08 -7.43
C THR A 57 5.71 2.90 -8.93
N PHE A 58 5.65 1.64 -9.37
CA PHE A 58 5.54 1.25 -10.76
C PHE A 58 4.30 0.39 -10.98
N ASP A 59 3.47 0.75 -11.96
CA ASP A 59 2.24 0.05 -12.30
C ASP A 59 2.37 -0.71 -13.63
N ASP A 60 1.50 -1.72 -13.84
CA ASP A 60 1.26 -2.45 -15.08
C ASP A 60 2.32 -3.50 -15.49
N GLY A 61 3.44 -3.61 -14.79
CA GLY A 61 4.45 -4.63 -15.04
C GLY A 61 4.08 -6.02 -14.48
N PRO A 62 5.05 -6.97 -14.53
CA PRO A 62 6.38 -6.85 -15.07
C PRO A 62 6.45 -6.92 -16.60
N SER A 63 7.40 -6.25 -17.22
CA SER A 63 7.67 -6.34 -18.66
C SER A 63 9.09 -6.79 -18.96
N LYS A 64 9.29 -7.46 -20.11
CA LYS A 64 10.63 -7.93 -20.52
C LYS A 64 11.64 -6.83 -20.82
N ILE A 65 11.17 -5.64 -21.15
CA ILE A 65 12.03 -4.56 -21.67
C ILE A 65 12.19 -3.44 -20.65
N VAL A 66 11.10 -2.95 -20.09
CA VAL A 66 11.13 -1.74 -19.24
C VAL A 66 11.52 -2.10 -17.81
N THR A 67 10.91 -3.14 -17.23
CA THR A 67 11.17 -3.54 -15.83
C THR A 67 12.66 -3.81 -15.56
N PRO A 68 13.41 -4.57 -16.37
CA PRO A 68 14.84 -4.79 -16.11
C PRO A 68 15.67 -3.50 -16.11
N LYS A 69 15.34 -2.54 -16.99
CA LYS A 69 16.03 -1.24 -17.04
C LYS A 69 15.68 -0.36 -15.83
N VAL A 70 14.44 -0.42 -15.35
CA VAL A 70 14.05 0.25 -14.10
C VAL A 70 14.82 -0.34 -12.92
N LEU A 71 14.91 -1.66 -12.83
CA LEU A 71 15.65 -2.35 -11.77
C LEU A 71 17.14 -2.00 -11.79
N GLU A 72 17.77 -1.93 -12.97
CA GLU A 72 19.17 -1.48 -13.12
C GLU A 72 19.38 -0.06 -12.58
N VAL A 73 18.44 0.86 -12.81
CA VAL A 73 18.54 2.20 -12.24
C VAL A 73 18.38 2.16 -10.72
N LEU A 74 17.39 1.46 -10.20
CA LEU A 74 17.14 1.35 -8.76
C LEU A 74 18.34 0.75 -8.01
N GLU A 75 18.94 -0.32 -8.55
CA GLU A 75 20.13 -0.96 -7.99
C GLU A 75 21.32 0.01 -7.91
N ARG A 76 21.57 0.83 -8.95
CA ARG A 76 22.66 1.83 -8.95
C ARG A 76 22.52 2.87 -7.84
N TYR A 77 21.31 3.16 -7.38
CA TYR A 77 21.04 4.14 -6.33
C TYR A 77 20.74 3.51 -4.98
N ASP A 78 20.77 2.16 -4.87
CA ASP A 78 20.42 1.41 -3.65
C ASP A 78 19.02 1.77 -3.14
N ILE A 79 18.04 1.80 -4.06
CA ILE A 79 16.65 2.21 -3.78
C ILE A 79 15.72 1.01 -3.93
N GLU A 80 14.98 0.69 -2.87
CA GLU A 80 13.84 -0.21 -2.92
C GLU A 80 12.57 0.53 -3.35
N ALA A 81 11.77 -0.12 -4.19
CA ALA A 81 10.55 0.45 -4.75
C ALA A 81 9.35 -0.49 -4.58
N THR A 82 8.15 -0.02 -4.95
CA THR A 82 6.94 -0.85 -4.95
C THR A 82 6.45 -1.05 -6.38
N PHE A 83 6.21 -2.30 -6.76
CA PHE A 83 5.68 -2.68 -8.07
C PHE A 83 4.25 -3.22 -7.94
N PHE A 84 3.28 -2.51 -8.51
CA PHE A 84 1.89 -2.96 -8.58
C PHE A 84 1.69 -3.76 -9.86
N VAL A 85 1.78 -5.08 -9.74
CA VAL A 85 1.84 -5.97 -10.88
C VAL A 85 0.46 -6.41 -11.38
N LEU A 86 0.34 -6.59 -12.69
CA LEU A 86 -0.80 -7.26 -13.32
C LEU A 86 -0.56 -8.77 -13.35
N GLY A 87 -1.51 -9.56 -12.87
CA GLY A 87 -1.37 -11.01 -12.87
C GLY A 87 -1.09 -11.57 -14.26
N LYS A 88 -1.73 -11.04 -15.32
CA LYS A 88 -1.45 -11.41 -16.69
C LYS A 88 -0.01 -11.13 -17.12
N ALA A 89 0.56 -10.00 -16.71
CA ALA A 89 1.94 -9.66 -16.99
C ALA A 89 2.93 -10.57 -16.24
N VAL A 90 2.55 -10.99 -15.03
CA VAL A 90 3.31 -12.00 -14.25
C VAL A 90 3.33 -13.34 -14.97
N ASP A 91 2.18 -13.84 -15.44
CA ASP A 91 2.09 -15.10 -16.21
C ASP A 91 2.97 -15.06 -17.47
N GLU A 92 3.06 -13.90 -18.12
CA GLU A 92 3.87 -13.69 -19.33
C GLU A 92 5.38 -13.51 -19.02
N ASN A 93 5.74 -13.07 -17.82
CA ASN A 93 7.11 -12.70 -17.44
C ASN A 93 7.48 -13.14 -16.01
N PRO A 94 7.33 -14.43 -15.65
CA PRO A 94 7.55 -14.89 -14.27
C PRO A 94 9.00 -14.67 -13.78
N ASP A 95 9.98 -14.82 -14.65
CA ASP A 95 11.38 -14.61 -14.28
C ASP A 95 11.69 -13.14 -13.95
N VAL A 96 11.01 -12.21 -14.63
CA VAL A 96 11.15 -10.77 -14.34
C VAL A 96 10.52 -10.44 -12.99
N LEU A 97 9.35 -11.03 -12.65
CA LEU A 97 8.78 -10.90 -11.32
C LEU A 97 9.74 -11.39 -10.24
N LYS A 98 10.37 -12.55 -10.49
CA LYS A 98 11.37 -13.09 -9.56
C LYS A 98 12.53 -12.12 -9.36
N THR A 99 13.00 -11.45 -10.42
CA THR A 99 14.07 -10.44 -10.31
C THR A 99 13.62 -9.23 -9.47
N ILE A 100 12.37 -8.78 -9.59
CA ILE A 100 11.79 -7.73 -8.72
C ILE A 100 11.86 -8.17 -7.25
N TYR A 101 11.39 -9.39 -6.96
CA TYR A 101 11.35 -9.93 -5.60
C TYR A 101 12.74 -10.14 -4.99
N ASP A 102 13.65 -10.76 -5.75
CA ASP A 102 15.02 -11.04 -5.31
C ASP A 102 15.84 -9.73 -5.10
N GLY A 103 15.45 -8.64 -5.78
CA GLY A 103 16.01 -7.30 -5.62
C GLY A 103 15.49 -6.55 -4.37
N GLY A 104 14.65 -7.19 -3.53
CA GLY A 104 14.14 -6.57 -2.31
C GLY A 104 12.99 -5.57 -2.53
N HIS A 105 12.41 -5.53 -3.72
CA HIS A 105 11.31 -4.62 -4.01
C HIS A 105 9.97 -5.19 -3.54
N PHE A 106 9.08 -4.32 -3.06
CA PHE A 106 7.76 -4.71 -2.60
C PHE A 106 6.78 -4.95 -3.76
N ILE A 107 6.03 -6.05 -3.70
CA ILE A 107 5.07 -6.42 -4.72
C ILE A 107 3.66 -6.15 -4.22
N GLY A 108 2.95 -5.25 -4.91
CA GLY A 108 1.52 -4.98 -4.75
C GLY A 108 0.71 -5.56 -5.90
N ASN A 109 -0.60 -5.63 -5.71
CA ASN A 109 -1.56 -6.17 -6.66
C ASN A 109 -2.22 -5.03 -7.47
N HIS A 110 -2.25 -5.15 -8.81
CA HIS A 110 -2.92 -4.20 -9.71
C HIS A 110 -4.11 -4.79 -10.47
N GLY A 111 -4.61 -5.93 -9.99
CA GLY A 111 -5.59 -6.75 -10.71
C GLY A 111 -4.92 -7.66 -11.73
N TYR A 112 -5.72 -8.55 -12.35
CA TYR A 112 -5.18 -9.52 -13.31
C TYR A 112 -5.11 -8.97 -14.73
N SER A 113 -6.22 -8.37 -15.21
CA SER A 113 -6.41 -8.09 -16.63
C SER A 113 -6.25 -6.62 -17.02
N HIS A 114 -6.21 -5.70 -16.07
CA HIS A 114 -6.34 -4.24 -16.25
C HIS A 114 -7.60 -3.79 -17.00
N LYS A 115 -8.62 -4.68 -17.13
CA LYS A 115 -9.88 -4.37 -17.80
C LYS A 115 -10.89 -3.82 -16.79
N ALA A 116 -11.01 -2.50 -16.70
CA ALA A 116 -11.85 -1.81 -15.73
C ALA A 116 -13.33 -2.27 -15.76
N ASN A 117 -13.88 -2.55 -16.95
CA ASN A 117 -15.23 -3.07 -17.11
C ASN A 117 -15.41 -4.48 -16.53
N LYS A 118 -14.37 -5.30 -16.49
CA LYS A 118 -14.36 -6.63 -15.86
C LYS A 118 -14.10 -6.49 -14.36
N LEU A 119 -12.99 -5.84 -14.00
CA LEU A 119 -12.54 -5.66 -12.62
C LEU A 119 -13.61 -5.01 -11.73
N TYR A 120 -14.33 -4.00 -12.24
CA TYR A 120 -15.33 -3.26 -11.47
C TYR A 120 -16.78 -3.67 -11.81
N SER A 121 -17.00 -4.83 -12.43
CA SER A 121 -18.36 -5.28 -12.76
C SER A 121 -19.20 -5.61 -11.53
N CYS A 122 -18.60 -6.25 -10.53
CA CYS A 122 -19.18 -6.56 -9.23
C CYS A 122 -18.09 -6.92 -8.22
N GLU A 123 -18.45 -6.99 -6.93
CA GLU A 123 -17.51 -7.32 -5.85
C GLU A 123 -16.84 -8.69 -6.03
N SER A 124 -17.58 -9.71 -6.48
CA SER A 124 -17.01 -11.04 -6.70
C SER A 124 -15.97 -11.05 -7.83
N ALA A 125 -16.25 -10.37 -8.94
CA ALA A 125 -15.29 -10.25 -10.04
C ALA A 125 -14.03 -9.47 -9.61
N PHE A 126 -14.19 -8.47 -8.77
CA PHE A 126 -13.06 -7.74 -8.17
C PHE A 126 -12.17 -8.68 -7.33
N LYS A 127 -12.77 -9.43 -6.42
CA LYS A 127 -12.03 -10.40 -5.58
C LYS A 127 -11.35 -11.50 -6.42
N GLU A 128 -12.04 -12.00 -7.46
CA GLU A 128 -11.47 -12.98 -8.40
C GLU A 128 -10.23 -12.45 -9.15
N GLU A 129 -10.27 -11.21 -9.63
CA GLU A 129 -9.12 -10.57 -10.29
C GLU A 129 -7.91 -10.44 -9.34
N LEU A 130 -8.13 -10.07 -8.06
CA LEU A 130 -7.08 -9.99 -7.06
C LEU A 130 -6.50 -11.38 -6.72
N GLN A 131 -7.38 -12.34 -6.45
CA GLN A 131 -6.98 -13.72 -6.13
C GLN A 131 -6.19 -14.36 -7.27
N LYS A 132 -6.63 -14.14 -8.52
CA LYS A 132 -5.93 -14.66 -9.69
C LYS A 132 -4.53 -14.05 -9.84
N THR A 133 -4.38 -12.78 -9.53
CA THR A 133 -3.06 -12.11 -9.52
C THR A 133 -2.14 -12.72 -8.46
N GLU A 134 -2.64 -12.94 -7.24
CA GLU A 134 -1.86 -13.60 -6.19
C GLU A 134 -1.42 -15.00 -6.58
N GLU A 135 -2.32 -15.77 -7.23
CA GLU A 135 -1.99 -17.11 -7.71
C GLU A 135 -0.85 -17.07 -8.73
N SER A 136 -0.91 -16.12 -9.69
CA SER A 136 0.18 -15.91 -10.67
C SER A 136 1.50 -15.56 -9.95
N ILE A 137 1.47 -14.70 -8.93
CA ILE A 137 2.65 -14.33 -8.15
C ILE A 137 3.21 -15.54 -7.40
N ARG A 138 2.38 -16.32 -6.69
CA ARG A 138 2.80 -17.53 -5.97
C ARG A 138 3.47 -18.54 -6.88
N GLN A 139 2.90 -18.75 -8.06
CA GLN A 139 3.47 -19.67 -9.07
C GLN A 139 4.82 -19.17 -9.59
N ALA A 140 4.93 -17.89 -9.92
CA ALA A 140 6.16 -17.29 -10.44
C ALA A 140 7.30 -17.31 -9.42
N LEU A 141 7.01 -16.97 -8.16
CA LEU A 141 7.98 -16.95 -7.07
C LEU A 141 8.28 -18.33 -6.49
N GLN A 142 7.41 -19.32 -6.71
CA GLN A 142 7.42 -20.64 -6.04
C GLN A 142 7.32 -20.51 -4.51
N ILE A 143 6.56 -19.52 -4.03
CA ILE A 143 6.28 -19.27 -2.61
C ILE A 143 4.77 -19.49 -2.39
N PRO A 144 4.32 -20.66 -1.92
CA PRO A 144 2.90 -20.99 -1.79
C PRO A 144 2.14 -20.06 -0.84
N ASP A 145 2.80 -19.57 0.19
CA ASP A 145 2.22 -18.74 1.25
C ASP A 145 2.41 -17.23 0.97
N PHE A 146 2.88 -16.85 -0.22
CA PHE A 146 2.98 -15.43 -0.58
C PHE A 146 1.61 -14.78 -0.52
N ASN A 147 1.52 -13.63 0.13
CA ASN A 147 0.28 -12.89 0.31
C ASN A 147 0.48 -11.41 -0.01
N CYS A 148 -0.29 -10.90 -0.98
CA CYS A 148 -0.37 -9.47 -1.22
C CYS A 148 -1.22 -8.79 -0.16
N THR A 149 -0.77 -7.66 0.32
CA THR A 149 -1.47 -6.85 1.33
C THR A 149 -1.83 -5.46 0.84
N LEU A 150 -1.27 -5.06 -0.31
CA LEU A 150 -1.45 -3.74 -0.89
C LEU A 150 -2.00 -3.84 -2.31
N PHE A 151 -3.04 -3.04 -2.58
CA PHE A 151 -3.69 -2.94 -3.88
C PHE A 151 -3.61 -1.50 -4.42
N ARG A 152 -3.47 -1.35 -5.73
CA ARG A 152 -3.70 -0.08 -6.41
C ARG A 152 -4.79 -0.24 -7.45
N PHE A 153 -5.76 0.66 -7.42
CA PHE A 153 -6.87 0.66 -8.37
C PHE A 153 -6.40 1.04 -9.78
N PRO A 154 -6.56 0.19 -10.80
CA PRO A 154 -6.41 0.60 -12.20
C PRO A 154 -7.14 1.91 -12.50
N ASN A 155 -6.43 2.87 -13.10
CA ASN A 155 -6.87 4.26 -13.31
C ASN A 155 -7.07 5.09 -12.03
N GLY A 156 -6.56 4.66 -10.87
CA GLY A 156 -6.65 5.34 -9.59
C GLY A 156 -8.04 5.31 -8.93
N PHE A 157 -8.07 5.23 -7.61
CA PHE A 157 -9.31 5.24 -6.83
C PHE A 157 -10.06 6.57 -6.95
N THR A 158 -9.32 7.69 -6.97
CA THR A 158 -9.88 9.05 -7.00
C THR A 158 -10.45 9.44 -8.36
N SER A 159 -10.10 8.74 -9.43
CA SER A 159 -10.65 8.97 -10.78
C SER A 159 -12.18 8.81 -10.79
N PRO A 160 -12.93 9.69 -11.50
CA PRO A 160 -14.38 9.61 -11.57
C PRO A 160 -14.89 8.37 -12.34
N ILE A 161 -14.04 7.78 -13.17
CA ILE A 161 -14.38 6.58 -13.96
C ILE A 161 -14.60 5.39 -13.00
N TYR A 162 -15.76 4.75 -13.06
CA TYR A 162 -16.18 3.65 -12.17
C TYR A 162 -16.16 4.02 -10.66
N LYS A 163 -16.36 5.29 -10.29
CA LYS A 163 -16.20 5.73 -8.88
C LYS A 163 -17.13 4.98 -7.93
N SER A 164 -18.40 4.78 -8.28
CA SER A 164 -19.35 4.05 -7.45
C SER A 164 -18.94 2.59 -7.22
N GLN A 165 -18.50 1.92 -8.28
CA GLN A 165 -18.03 0.53 -8.22
C GLN A 165 -16.73 0.42 -7.42
N LYS A 166 -15.77 1.33 -7.63
CA LYS A 166 -14.53 1.39 -6.83
C LYS A 166 -14.81 1.58 -5.34
N ASN A 167 -15.82 2.39 -4.97
CA ASN A 167 -16.22 2.54 -3.58
C ASN A 167 -16.75 1.23 -2.97
N ILE A 168 -17.47 0.41 -3.75
CA ILE A 168 -17.92 -0.92 -3.32
C ILE A 168 -16.70 -1.85 -3.15
N CYS A 169 -15.81 -1.87 -4.14
CA CYS A 169 -14.58 -2.67 -4.10
C CYS A 169 -13.67 -2.30 -2.92
N ALA A 170 -13.49 -1.01 -2.65
CA ALA A 170 -12.67 -0.54 -1.52
C ALA A 170 -13.20 -1.02 -0.17
N LYS A 171 -14.53 -1.08 0.01
CA LYS A 171 -15.15 -1.62 1.24
C LYS A 171 -14.93 -3.12 1.41
N ALA A 172 -14.67 -3.84 0.32
CA ALA A 172 -14.40 -5.27 0.36
C ALA A 172 -12.94 -5.61 0.71
N LEU A 173 -11.99 -4.70 0.46
CA LEU A 173 -10.55 -4.93 0.66
C LEU A 173 -10.18 -5.41 2.08
N PRO A 174 -10.66 -4.78 3.18
CA PRO A 174 -10.30 -5.23 4.52
C PRO A 174 -10.71 -6.68 4.80
N SER A 175 -11.83 -7.14 4.22
CA SER A 175 -12.31 -8.52 4.40
C SER A 175 -11.42 -9.58 3.78
N ILE A 176 -10.50 -9.18 2.91
CA ILE A 176 -9.53 -10.04 2.23
C ILE A 176 -8.07 -9.64 2.53
N GLY A 177 -7.87 -8.82 3.59
CA GLY A 177 -6.53 -8.48 4.08
C GLY A 177 -5.78 -7.41 3.30
N TYR A 178 -6.47 -6.61 2.47
CA TYR A 178 -5.84 -5.59 1.65
C TYR A 178 -6.07 -4.17 2.17
N LYS A 179 -5.04 -3.32 2.04
CA LYS A 179 -5.15 -1.87 1.95
C LYS A 179 -4.97 -1.42 0.51
N TYR A 180 -5.34 -0.18 0.19
CA TYR A 180 -5.03 0.41 -1.12
C TYR A 180 -4.31 1.74 -0.98
N ILE A 181 -3.61 2.15 -2.03
CA ILE A 181 -2.96 3.45 -2.11
C ILE A 181 -2.98 3.99 -3.54
N ASP A 182 -3.38 5.26 -3.68
CA ASP A 182 -3.18 6.04 -4.91
C ASP A 182 -1.78 6.71 -4.89
N TRP A 183 -1.63 7.77 -5.61
CA TRP A 183 -0.40 8.58 -5.69
C TRP A 183 -0.71 10.06 -5.50
N ASN A 184 0.31 10.85 -5.24
CA ASN A 184 0.18 12.29 -5.15
C ASN A 184 1.16 13.05 -6.07
N SER A 185 2.02 12.34 -6.81
CA SER A 185 2.91 12.88 -7.83
C SER A 185 3.00 11.92 -9.03
N VAL A 186 3.21 12.45 -10.23
CA VAL A 186 3.23 11.66 -11.47
C VAL A 186 4.30 12.19 -12.42
N THR A 187 4.84 11.30 -13.26
CA THR A 187 5.69 11.66 -14.41
C THR A 187 4.90 11.70 -15.72
N ASN A 188 3.73 11.06 -15.78
CA ASN A 188 2.96 10.80 -17.00
C ASN A 188 3.78 10.04 -18.08
N ASP A 189 4.68 9.20 -17.66
CA ASP A 189 5.55 8.38 -18.51
C ASP A 189 4.77 7.44 -19.46
N SER A 190 3.57 7.01 -19.09
CA SER A 190 2.67 6.21 -19.93
C SER A 190 2.06 6.98 -21.12
N VAL A 191 2.19 8.30 -21.17
CA VAL A 191 1.65 9.11 -22.30
C VAL A 191 2.61 9.07 -23.48
N GLN A 192 2.24 8.41 -24.58
CA GLN A 192 3.10 8.08 -25.72
C GLN A 192 3.85 9.26 -26.36
N LYS A 193 3.30 10.47 -26.35
CA LYS A 193 3.86 11.64 -27.06
C LYS A 193 4.64 12.61 -26.17
N LEU A 194 4.78 12.34 -24.88
CA LEU A 194 5.56 13.19 -23.99
C LEU A 194 7.06 12.93 -24.18
N SER A 195 7.85 14.00 -24.23
CA SER A 195 9.31 13.91 -24.16
C SER A 195 9.75 13.67 -22.70
N ARG A 196 10.99 13.17 -22.51
CA ARG A 196 11.66 13.07 -21.20
C ARG A 196 11.55 14.37 -20.41
N GLU A 197 11.89 15.50 -21.05
CA GLU A 197 11.84 16.83 -20.43
C GLU A 197 10.42 17.21 -19.98
N SER A 198 9.40 16.94 -20.83
CA SER A 198 8.00 17.22 -20.49
C SER A 198 7.53 16.38 -19.30
N SER A 199 7.87 15.09 -19.27
CA SER A 199 7.56 14.18 -18.16
C SER A 199 8.23 14.64 -16.87
N PHE A 200 9.49 15.03 -16.92
CA PHE A 200 10.21 15.56 -15.76
C PHE A 200 9.64 16.91 -15.27
N ASN A 201 9.21 17.80 -16.17
CA ASN A 201 8.56 19.05 -15.79
C ASN A 201 7.19 18.81 -15.13
N ILE A 202 6.43 17.81 -15.58
CA ILE A 202 5.18 17.39 -14.92
C ILE A 202 5.49 16.89 -13.52
N PHE A 203 6.50 16.02 -13.36
CA PHE A 203 6.93 15.54 -12.07
C PHE A 203 7.30 16.70 -11.12
N LYS A 204 8.16 17.63 -11.53
CA LYS A 204 8.52 18.80 -10.73
C LYS A 204 7.31 19.64 -10.30
N LYS A 205 6.31 19.78 -11.20
CA LYS A 205 5.06 20.49 -10.89
C LYS A 205 4.21 19.75 -9.88
N THR A 206 4.06 18.42 -10.02
CA THR A 206 3.19 17.61 -9.16
C THR A 206 3.80 17.29 -7.80
N SER A 207 5.13 17.30 -7.66
CA SER A 207 5.85 17.08 -6.42
C SER A 207 6.03 18.35 -5.57
N LYS A 208 5.88 19.54 -6.19
CA LYS A 208 6.17 20.82 -5.54
C LYS A 208 5.39 21.03 -4.25
N GLY A 209 6.11 21.34 -3.15
CA GLY A 209 5.54 21.68 -1.85
C GLY A 209 4.98 20.50 -1.06
N LYS A 210 5.36 19.28 -1.41
CA LYS A 210 4.96 18.06 -0.72
C LYS A 210 6.18 17.42 -0.07
N ASP A 211 6.14 17.18 1.21
CA ASP A 211 7.22 16.51 1.94
C ASP A 211 7.16 14.98 1.74
N VAL A 212 5.97 14.40 1.67
CA VAL A 212 5.78 12.98 1.41
C VAL A 212 5.25 12.77 0.00
N LEU A 213 6.00 12.02 -0.81
CA LEU A 213 5.70 11.74 -2.20
C LEU A 213 5.45 10.25 -2.43
N ILE A 214 4.30 9.92 -3.02
CA ILE A 214 4.04 8.63 -3.65
C ILE A 214 3.96 8.90 -5.14
N ILE A 215 4.94 8.39 -5.88
CA ILE A 215 5.20 8.77 -7.27
C ILE A 215 4.74 7.64 -8.18
N LEU A 216 3.77 7.94 -9.05
CA LEU A 216 3.31 7.01 -10.09
C LEU A 216 4.23 7.05 -11.29
N MET A 217 4.73 5.88 -11.64
CA MET A 217 5.41 5.54 -12.88
C MET A 217 4.87 4.21 -13.41
N HIS A 218 5.28 3.78 -14.60
CA HIS A 218 4.83 2.52 -15.20
C HIS A 218 6.04 1.74 -15.74
N ASP A 219 6.04 0.42 -15.52
CA ASP A 219 7.11 -0.45 -16.01
C ASP A 219 6.62 -1.44 -17.08
N SER A 220 5.49 -1.11 -17.75
CA SER A 220 4.89 -1.88 -18.81
C SER A 220 5.25 -1.37 -20.21
N GLY A 221 5.09 -2.23 -21.22
CA GLY A 221 5.17 -1.90 -22.64
C GLY A 221 6.57 -1.63 -23.16
N ASP A 222 6.63 -1.03 -24.36
CA ASP A 222 7.86 -0.68 -25.07
C ASP A 222 8.31 0.77 -24.80
N LEU A 223 7.68 1.44 -23.85
CA LEU A 223 7.87 2.86 -23.65
C LEU A 223 9.18 3.12 -22.92
N ASN A 224 10.20 3.45 -23.69
CA ASN A 224 11.53 3.87 -23.25
C ASN A 224 11.54 5.14 -22.36
N LYS A 225 10.42 5.50 -21.75
CA LYS A 225 10.26 6.81 -21.11
C LYS A 225 10.45 6.75 -19.61
N THR A 226 10.05 5.66 -19.00
CA THR A 226 10.09 5.53 -17.54
C THR A 226 11.52 5.57 -17.02
N TYR A 227 12.40 4.72 -17.52
CA TYR A 227 13.79 4.68 -17.06
C TYR A 227 14.57 5.95 -17.46
N ASP A 228 14.20 6.63 -18.58
CA ASP A 228 14.81 7.89 -18.96
C ASP A 228 14.51 9.01 -17.95
N VAL A 229 13.28 9.09 -17.43
CA VAL A 229 12.87 10.12 -16.47
C VAL A 229 13.11 9.69 -15.02
N LEU A 230 13.29 8.40 -14.75
CA LEU A 230 13.49 7.87 -13.42
C LEU A 230 14.78 8.42 -12.78
N GLU A 231 15.88 8.38 -13.50
CA GLU A 231 17.16 8.88 -13.00
C GLU A 231 17.14 10.39 -12.73
N ASP A 232 16.50 11.18 -13.61
CA ASP A 232 16.30 12.62 -13.38
C ASP A 232 15.44 12.86 -12.11
N THR A 233 14.41 12.03 -11.92
CA THR A 233 13.53 12.10 -10.76
C THR A 233 14.28 11.80 -9.46
N ILE A 234 15.10 10.74 -9.45
CA ILE A 234 15.91 10.34 -8.30
C ILE A 234 16.91 11.46 -7.95
N ASN A 235 17.68 11.92 -8.93
CA ASN A 235 18.69 12.96 -8.70
C ASN A 235 18.06 14.26 -8.16
N TYR A 236 16.95 14.70 -8.75
CA TYR A 236 16.23 15.86 -8.27
C TYR A 236 15.75 15.73 -6.83
N LEU A 237 15.25 14.55 -6.44
CA LEU A 237 14.77 14.31 -5.08
C LEU A 237 15.92 14.25 -4.08
N LEU A 238 17.03 13.61 -4.42
CA LEU A 238 18.24 13.58 -3.59
C LEU A 238 18.78 15.01 -3.35
N GLU A 239 18.85 15.85 -4.42
CA GLU A 239 19.23 17.26 -4.30
C GLU A 239 18.28 18.07 -3.42
N LYS A 240 17.01 17.69 -3.34
CA LYS A 240 15.99 18.31 -2.48
C LYS A 240 15.98 17.74 -1.05
N GLY A 241 16.83 16.76 -0.75
CA GLY A 241 16.97 16.13 0.54
C GLY A 241 15.87 15.13 0.89
N TYR A 242 15.29 14.47 -0.14
CA TYR A 242 14.37 13.35 0.10
C TYR A 242 15.14 12.06 0.38
N GLU A 243 14.61 11.27 1.31
CA GLU A 243 14.97 9.88 1.53
C GLU A 243 14.02 8.98 0.75
N PHE A 244 14.54 7.92 0.14
CA PHE A 244 13.71 6.93 -0.55
C PHE A 244 13.36 5.79 0.41
N LYS A 245 12.11 5.33 0.33
CA LYS A 245 11.60 4.21 1.14
C LYS A 245 10.65 3.34 0.33
N SER A 246 10.48 2.10 0.79
CA SER A 246 9.49 1.14 0.26
C SER A 246 8.19 1.21 1.07
N LEU A 247 7.06 0.95 0.41
CA LEU A 247 5.76 0.81 1.09
C LEU A 247 5.66 -0.46 1.93
N GLU A 248 6.60 -1.40 1.78
CA GLU A 248 6.69 -2.62 2.58
C GLU A 248 6.71 -2.34 4.08
N GLU A 249 7.36 -1.27 4.52
CA GLU A 249 7.49 -0.89 5.92
C GLU A 249 6.16 -0.63 6.66
N PHE A 250 5.04 -0.49 5.94
CA PHE A 250 3.70 -0.37 6.51
C PHE A 250 3.05 -1.73 6.78
N PHE A 251 3.69 -2.83 6.37
CA PHE A 251 3.16 -4.18 6.48
C PHE A 251 4.02 -5.10 7.36
N ASP A 252 5.30 -4.81 7.55
CA ASP A 252 6.23 -5.61 8.38
C ASP A 252 5.94 -5.57 9.89
N TRP A 253 5.17 -4.61 10.38
CA TRP A 253 4.88 -4.44 11.81
C TRP A 253 4.14 -5.62 12.43
N HIS A 254 3.39 -6.40 11.67
CA HIS A 254 2.67 -7.57 12.20
C HIS A 254 3.62 -8.74 12.52
N PHE A 255 4.69 -8.91 11.77
CA PHE A 255 5.67 -9.97 12.02
C PHE A 255 6.57 -9.63 13.22
N SER A 256 7.03 -8.39 13.33
CA SER A 256 7.86 -7.92 14.45
C SER A 256 7.09 -7.92 15.77
N TYR A 257 5.83 -7.52 15.78
CA TYR A 257 5.00 -7.52 16.99
C TYR A 257 4.65 -8.94 17.45
N LEU A 258 4.36 -9.85 16.53
CA LEU A 258 4.14 -11.27 16.84
C LEU A 258 5.42 -11.95 17.30
N LEU A 259 6.59 -11.63 16.74
CA LEU A 259 7.89 -12.13 17.21
C LEU A 259 8.25 -11.59 18.60
N VAL A 260 7.96 -10.33 18.89
CA VAL A 260 8.14 -9.75 20.24
C VAL A 260 7.19 -10.41 21.24
N LEU A 261 5.92 -10.60 20.89
CA LEU A 261 4.97 -11.31 21.76
C LEU A 261 5.32 -12.79 21.93
N TYR A 262 5.82 -13.45 20.88
CA TYR A 262 6.27 -14.83 20.95
C TYR A 262 7.56 -14.96 21.77
N SER A 263 8.49 -14.03 21.62
CA SER A 263 9.73 -13.96 22.41
C SER A 263 9.45 -13.67 23.90
N CYS A 264 8.50 -12.79 24.19
CA CYS A 264 8.05 -12.55 25.58
C CYS A 264 7.38 -13.78 26.21
N LYS A 265 6.66 -14.61 25.43
CA LYS A 265 6.04 -15.85 25.91
C LYS A 265 7.03 -17.01 26.08
N GLN A 266 8.18 -16.99 25.38
CA GLN A 266 9.20 -18.06 25.42
C GLN A 266 10.41 -17.78 26.33
N GLY A 267 10.38 -16.72 27.17
CA GLY A 267 11.42 -16.46 28.18
C GLY A 267 12.82 -16.33 27.61
N GLY A 268 13.04 -15.34 26.73
CA GLY A 268 14.38 -14.75 26.59
C GLY A 268 15.48 -15.58 25.92
N LYS A 269 15.20 -16.43 24.94
CA LYS A 269 16.25 -17.04 24.11
C LYS A 269 16.49 -16.21 22.84
N THR A 270 17.55 -15.42 22.85
CA THR A 270 18.03 -14.64 21.69
C THR A 270 18.54 -15.59 20.59
N TRP A 271 17.92 -15.54 19.41
CA TRP A 271 18.51 -16.07 18.20
C TRP A 271 19.47 -15.02 17.64
N LYS A 272 20.76 -15.35 17.59
CA LYS A 272 21.74 -14.61 16.79
C LYS A 272 21.60 -15.06 15.35
N ARG A 273 21.58 -14.09 14.43
CA ARG A 273 21.72 -14.30 12.99
C ARG A 273 23.09 -14.89 12.67
#